data_e0ff16d27f8389ecc1f4308a05f8941c
#
_entry.id   e0ff16d27f8389ecc1f4308a05f8941c
#
_cell.length_a   1.000
_cell.length_b   1.000
_cell.length_c   1.000
_cell.angle_alpha   90.00
_cell.angle_beta   90.00
_cell.angle_gamma   90.00
#
_symmetry.space_group_name_H-M   'P 1'
#
loop_
_entity.id
_entity.type
_entity.pdbx_description
1 polymer ?
#
loop_
_entity_poly.entity_id
_entity_poly.type
_entity_poly.pdbx_seq_one_letter_code
_entity_poly.pdbx_strand_id
1 'polypeptide(L)'
;MQQDLGLRSDEVPAQCLRTVEFAFPLMGLCPPTLLSGLNNSELHSVQADLVAVLVAVTDGQPRILTTGSGRALPAGPFTSNHSSLQASLRAWVEKQTHHPLGFVEQLYTFADRERSQQLGMHVISISYLALTQELDETGAAQPGWKDWYRYFPWEDWRDGMPAVIAERIAPALTDWSENASDSVARSARWQRAAVTFGLDEYEWNEELVLQRYELLFEACVVPEAWGEGDGESSASAAASLLPGAAMSNDHRRILATGMARLRAKIKYRPVVFELMPEEFSLLQLQQTVEALAGRGLHKQNFRRLIEQQSLVEETGQVTAVGAGRPAKLYRFRRNVMLERAIAGNKLPLARSH
;
A
#
# COMPACT_ATOMS: atom_id res chain seq x y z
N MET A 1 -5.46 37.92 5.95
CA MET A 1 -5.82 38.00 4.52
C MET A 1 -6.17 36.56 4.15
N GLN A 2 -7.44 36.22 4.36
CA GLN A 2 -8.01 34.91 4.01
C GLN A 2 -8.18 34.87 2.50
N GLN A 3 -7.51 33.98 1.83
CA GLN A 3 -7.83 33.65 0.43
C GLN A 3 -8.93 32.58 0.47
N ASP A 4 -10.14 32.99 0.08
CA ASP A 4 -11.26 32.11 -0.23
C ASP A 4 -10.84 31.11 -1.32
N LEU A 5 -10.65 29.85 -0.96
CA LEU A 5 -10.50 28.71 -1.88
C LEU A 5 -11.89 28.20 -2.29
N GLY A 6 -12.71 29.10 -2.84
CA GLY A 6 -14.03 28.75 -3.37
C GLY A 6 -13.90 28.06 -4.73
N LEU A 7 -13.80 26.76 -4.76
CA LEU A 7 -14.06 25.96 -5.96
C LEU A 7 -15.54 26.14 -6.33
N ARG A 8 -15.82 26.61 -7.54
CA ARG A 8 -17.19 26.68 -8.07
C ARG A 8 -17.73 25.27 -8.24
N SER A 9 -18.98 25.03 -7.87
CA SER A 9 -19.65 23.71 -7.95
C SER A 9 -19.63 23.06 -9.33
N ASP A 10 -19.31 23.83 -10.37
CA ASP A 10 -19.34 23.39 -11.77
C ASP A 10 -18.01 22.77 -12.24
N GLU A 11 -16.96 22.81 -11.41
CA GLU A 11 -15.61 22.30 -11.76
C GLU A 11 -15.30 20.94 -11.13
N VAL A 12 -16.21 20.37 -10.33
CA VAL A 12 -16.00 19.08 -9.66
C VAL A 12 -16.34 17.93 -10.62
N PRO A 13 -15.43 17.01 -10.91
CA PRO A 13 -15.70 15.87 -11.78
C PRO A 13 -16.88 15.04 -11.28
N ALA A 14 -17.68 14.48 -12.18
CA ALA A 14 -18.84 13.65 -11.85
C ALA A 14 -18.47 12.44 -10.96
N GLN A 15 -17.23 11.97 -11.03
CA GLN A 15 -16.68 10.89 -10.20
C GLN A 15 -16.60 11.27 -8.72
N CYS A 16 -16.43 12.56 -8.40
CA CYS A 16 -16.36 13.06 -7.04
C CYS A 16 -17.74 13.32 -6.40
N LEU A 17 -18.81 13.30 -7.20
CA LEU A 17 -20.18 13.54 -6.73
C LEU A 17 -20.91 12.26 -6.32
N ARG A 18 -20.30 11.08 -6.53
CA ARG A 18 -20.93 9.80 -6.18
C ARG A 18 -20.45 9.31 -4.82
N THR A 19 -21.41 9.11 -3.93
CA THR A 19 -21.18 8.45 -2.64
C THR A 19 -20.85 6.98 -2.88
N VAL A 20 -19.64 6.53 -2.51
CA VAL A 20 -19.30 5.11 -2.48
C VAL A 20 -20.00 4.50 -1.27
N GLU A 21 -21.14 3.85 -1.47
CA GLU A 21 -21.76 3.03 -0.44
C GLU A 21 -20.86 1.81 -0.18
N PHE A 22 -20.16 1.82 0.95
CA PHE A 22 -19.56 0.62 1.51
C PHE A 22 -20.65 -0.26 2.10
N ALA A 23 -21.31 -1.05 1.25
CA ALA A 23 -22.13 -2.15 1.72
C ALA A 23 -21.19 -3.28 2.20
N PHE A 24 -21.13 -3.50 3.50
CA PHE A 24 -20.71 -4.79 4.04
C PHE A 24 -21.73 -5.83 3.57
N PRO A 25 -21.34 -6.87 2.81
CA PRO A 25 -22.29 -7.90 2.45
C PRO A 25 -22.60 -8.76 3.68
N LEU A 26 -23.78 -8.58 4.26
CA LEU A 26 -24.43 -9.64 5.01
C LEU A 26 -24.65 -10.81 4.05
N MET A 27 -24.06 -11.96 4.35
CA MET A 27 -24.28 -13.22 3.64
C MET A 27 -25.78 -13.55 3.60
N GLY A 28 -26.41 -13.27 2.46
CA GLY A 28 -27.71 -13.78 2.09
C GLY A 28 -27.51 -14.79 0.96
N LEU A 29 -27.87 -16.03 1.21
CA LEU A 29 -27.91 -17.12 0.24
C LEU A 29 -28.77 -16.72 -0.96
N CYS A 30 -28.16 -16.60 -2.14
CA CYS A 30 -28.87 -16.44 -3.40
C CYS A 30 -29.15 -17.84 -3.99
N PRO A 31 -30.40 -18.18 -4.38
CA PRO A 31 -30.72 -19.47 -4.97
C PRO A 31 -30.16 -19.60 -6.38
N PRO A 32 -29.80 -20.82 -6.83
CA PRO A 32 -29.24 -21.05 -8.17
C PRO A 32 -30.37 -21.14 -9.21
N THR A 33 -30.78 -20.02 -9.79
CA THR A 33 -31.64 -20.06 -10.99
C THR A 33 -31.44 -18.77 -11.79
N LEU A 34 -31.19 -18.95 -13.10
CA LEU A 34 -31.13 -17.97 -14.20
C LEU A 34 -29.74 -17.74 -14.82
N LEU A 35 -29.19 -18.79 -15.42
CA LEU A 35 -28.17 -18.69 -16.48
C LEU A 35 -28.77 -19.10 -17.86
N SER A 36 -29.95 -18.62 -18.19
CA SER A 36 -30.51 -18.79 -19.52
C SER A 36 -31.07 -17.46 -20.02
N GLY A 37 -30.23 -16.68 -20.69
CA GLY A 37 -30.66 -15.43 -21.29
C GLY A 37 -29.60 -14.38 -21.58
N LEU A 38 -28.31 -14.74 -21.58
CA LEU A 38 -27.28 -13.79 -22.02
C LEU A 38 -27.24 -13.80 -23.56
N ASN A 39 -27.78 -12.75 -24.16
CA ASN A 39 -27.61 -12.44 -25.56
C ASN A 39 -26.12 -12.29 -25.88
N ASN A 40 -25.63 -13.01 -26.86
CA ASN A 40 -24.22 -13.10 -27.27
C ASN A 40 -23.64 -11.76 -27.85
N SER A 41 -24.40 -10.68 -27.84
CA SER A 41 -24.02 -9.37 -28.37
C SER A 41 -23.42 -8.39 -27.35
N GLU A 42 -23.31 -8.77 -26.05
CA GLU A 42 -22.71 -7.94 -25.00
C GLU A 42 -21.48 -8.58 -24.32
N LEU A 43 -20.78 -9.46 -25.02
CA LEU A 43 -19.47 -9.94 -24.57
C LEU A 43 -18.45 -8.81 -24.76
N HIS A 44 -18.43 -7.85 -23.83
CA HIS A 44 -17.30 -6.95 -23.73
C HIS A 44 -16.07 -7.76 -23.37
N SER A 45 -14.99 -7.59 -24.14
CA SER A 45 -13.72 -8.25 -23.82
C SER A 45 -13.23 -7.76 -22.47
N VAL A 46 -13.08 -8.68 -21.52
CA VAL A 46 -12.48 -8.38 -20.21
C VAL A 46 -11.00 -8.71 -20.31
N GLN A 47 -10.16 -7.74 -20.06
CA GLN A 47 -8.72 -7.93 -19.93
C GLN A 47 -8.38 -8.13 -18.45
N ALA A 48 -7.54 -9.11 -18.15
CA ALA A 48 -6.98 -9.29 -16.81
C ALA A 48 -5.50 -8.90 -16.83
N ASP A 49 -5.13 -7.97 -15.96
CA ASP A 49 -3.75 -7.52 -15.77
C ASP A 49 -3.22 -7.99 -14.41
N LEU A 50 -1.97 -8.43 -14.39
CA LEU A 50 -1.26 -8.75 -13.17
C LEU A 50 -0.38 -7.55 -12.79
N VAL A 51 -0.52 -7.07 -11.55
CA VAL A 51 0.24 -5.91 -11.04
C VAL A 51 1.05 -6.33 -9.83
N ALA A 52 2.35 -5.99 -9.81
CA ALA A 52 3.25 -6.34 -8.72
C ALA A 52 3.67 -5.12 -7.89
N VAL A 53 3.43 -5.17 -6.58
CA VAL A 53 4.04 -4.28 -5.60
C VAL A 53 5.31 -4.95 -5.09
N LEU A 54 6.46 -4.63 -5.70
CA LEU A 54 7.77 -5.13 -5.27
C LEU A 54 8.36 -4.17 -4.27
N VAL A 55 8.63 -4.66 -3.06
CA VAL A 55 9.16 -3.86 -1.95
C VAL A 55 10.55 -4.33 -1.58
N ALA A 56 11.44 -3.37 -1.37
CA ALA A 56 12.78 -3.54 -0.78
C ALA A 56 12.98 -2.49 0.32
N VAL A 57 14.01 -2.67 1.15
CA VAL A 57 14.46 -1.63 2.08
C VAL A 57 15.97 -1.48 1.89
N THR A 58 16.39 -0.27 1.51
CA THR A 58 17.79 0.07 1.28
C THR A 58 18.13 1.31 2.11
N ASP A 59 19.19 1.25 2.91
CA ASP A 59 19.65 2.34 3.77
C ASP A 59 18.53 2.91 4.69
N GLY A 60 17.69 2.03 5.23
CA GLY A 60 16.57 2.43 6.10
C GLY A 60 15.44 3.17 5.36
N GLN A 61 15.42 3.13 4.01
CA GLN A 61 14.34 3.68 3.20
C GLN A 61 13.52 2.57 2.53
N PRO A 62 12.19 2.61 2.64
CA PRO A 62 11.33 1.65 1.98
C PRO A 62 11.20 2.02 0.50
N ARG A 63 11.54 1.08 -0.36
CA ARG A 63 11.61 1.30 -1.80
C ARG A 63 10.65 0.38 -2.53
N ILE A 64 10.07 0.88 -3.59
CA ILE A 64 9.24 0.11 -4.52
C ILE A 64 9.85 0.16 -5.92
N LEU A 65 9.78 -0.96 -6.61
CA LEU A 65 10.15 -1.00 -8.01
C LEU A 65 9.01 -0.41 -8.84
N THR A 66 9.37 0.48 -9.76
CA THR A 66 8.43 1.20 -10.63
C THR A 66 8.89 1.15 -12.06
N THR A 67 7.95 1.39 -12.97
CA THR A 67 8.17 1.55 -14.40
C THR A 67 7.70 2.94 -14.85
N GLY A 68 7.91 3.31 -16.11
CA GLY A 68 7.42 4.58 -16.65
C GLY A 68 7.92 5.80 -15.85
N SER A 69 9.21 5.84 -15.48
CA SER A 69 9.81 6.94 -14.71
C SER A 69 9.17 7.15 -13.32
N GLY A 70 8.63 6.10 -12.73
CA GLY A 70 7.98 6.16 -11.40
C GLY A 70 6.47 6.34 -11.46
N ARG A 71 5.86 6.34 -12.63
CA ARG A 71 4.41 6.55 -12.79
C ARG A 71 3.58 5.27 -12.75
N ALA A 72 4.21 4.10 -12.80
CA ALA A 72 3.50 2.83 -12.79
C ALA A 72 4.23 1.77 -11.95
N LEU A 73 3.49 0.83 -11.41
CA LEU A 73 4.01 -0.43 -10.87
C LEU A 73 4.30 -1.39 -12.04
N PRO A 74 5.20 -2.36 -11.87
CA PRO A 74 5.35 -3.46 -12.82
C PRO A 74 4.00 -4.15 -13.06
N ALA A 75 3.48 -4.08 -14.28
CA ALA A 75 2.18 -4.63 -14.64
C ALA A 75 2.18 -5.21 -16.05
N GLY A 76 1.41 -6.27 -16.30
CA GLY A 76 1.28 -6.88 -17.63
C GLY A 76 0.07 -7.79 -17.75
N PRO A 77 -0.35 -8.08 -18.99
CA PRO A 77 -1.54 -8.88 -19.23
C PRO A 77 -1.35 -10.32 -18.76
N PHE A 78 -2.42 -10.87 -18.19
CA PHE A 78 -2.49 -12.30 -17.93
C PHE A 78 -2.61 -13.04 -19.28
N THR A 79 -1.67 -13.95 -19.53
CA THR A 79 -1.68 -14.78 -20.73
C THR A 79 -1.88 -16.25 -20.37
N SER A 80 -2.58 -16.99 -21.24
CA SER A 80 -2.89 -18.40 -21.04
C SER A 80 -1.68 -19.36 -21.09
N ASN A 81 -0.48 -18.82 -21.36
CA ASN A 81 0.74 -19.63 -21.55
C ASN A 81 1.35 -20.15 -20.23
N HIS A 82 0.85 -19.72 -19.09
CA HIS A 82 1.37 -20.11 -17.79
C HIS A 82 0.35 -20.93 -16.99
N SER A 83 0.82 -21.87 -16.20
CA SER A 83 0.02 -22.80 -15.43
C SER A 83 -0.74 -22.16 -14.26
N SER A 84 -0.33 -20.96 -13.80
CA SER A 84 -0.99 -20.24 -12.72
C SER A 84 -0.73 -18.72 -12.82
N LEU A 85 -1.62 -17.94 -12.19
CA LEU A 85 -1.48 -16.47 -12.08
C LEU A 85 -0.14 -16.08 -11.46
N GLN A 86 0.26 -16.77 -10.41
CA GLN A 86 1.53 -16.50 -9.71
C GLN A 86 2.75 -16.83 -10.58
N ALA A 87 2.70 -17.92 -11.36
CA ALA A 87 3.79 -18.26 -12.29
C ALA A 87 3.88 -17.24 -13.43
N SER A 88 2.73 -16.78 -13.94
CA SER A 88 2.68 -15.70 -14.94
C SER A 88 3.32 -14.43 -14.42
N LEU A 89 2.94 -14.01 -13.21
CA LEU A 89 3.50 -12.81 -12.58
C LEU A 89 5.01 -12.92 -12.42
N ARG A 90 5.51 -14.04 -11.88
CA ARG A 90 6.95 -14.24 -11.66
C ARG A 90 7.73 -14.14 -12.98
N ALA A 91 7.34 -14.90 -13.97
CA ALA A 91 8.00 -14.91 -15.27
C ALA A 91 7.98 -13.53 -15.94
N TRP A 92 6.87 -12.83 -15.82
CA TRP A 92 6.69 -11.51 -16.41
C TRP A 92 7.51 -10.44 -15.67
N VAL A 93 7.48 -10.41 -14.32
CA VAL A 93 8.27 -9.46 -13.52
C VAL A 93 9.77 -9.69 -13.73
N GLU A 94 10.24 -10.94 -13.67
CA GLU A 94 11.66 -11.26 -13.93
C GLU A 94 12.09 -10.79 -15.32
N LYS A 95 11.27 -11.01 -16.34
CA LYS A 95 11.56 -10.56 -17.71
C LYS A 95 11.65 -9.03 -17.80
N GLN A 96 10.80 -8.30 -17.09
CA GLN A 96 10.71 -6.85 -17.19
C GLN A 96 11.73 -6.14 -16.29
N THR A 97 12.05 -6.70 -15.15
CA THR A 97 12.80 -6.03 -14.10
C THR A 97 14.15 -6.66 -13.83
N HIS A 98 14.39 -7.89 -14.32
CA HIS A 98 15.55 -8.73 -14.01
C HIS A 98 15.71 -9.05 -12.51
N HIS A 99 14.63 -8.87 -11.72
CA HIS A 99 14.61 -9.18 -10.29
C HIS A 99 13.89 -10.50 -10.02
N PRO A 100 14.56 -11.50 -9.41
CA PRO A 100 13.89 -12.71 -8.95
C PRO A 100 12.96 -12.39 -7.79
N LEU A 101 11.76 -12.98 -7.80
CA LEU A 101 10.78 -12.81 -6.75
C LEU A 101 10.94 -13.89 -5.66
N GLY A 102 11.24 -13.47 -4.43
CA GLY A 102 11.22 -14.31 -3.23
C GLY A 102 9.78 -14.58 -2.76
N PHE A 103 9.38 -13.92 -1.67
CA PHE A 103 8.01 -13.97 -1.15
C PHE A 103 7.02 -13.30 -2.12
N VAL A 104 5.93 -13.98 -2.44
CA VAL A 104 4.83 -13.44 -3.26
C VAL A 104 3.49 -13.83 -2.65
N GLU A 105 2.62 -12.86 -2.47
CA GLU A 105 1.26 -13.03 -1.97
C GLU A 105 0.26 -12.21 -2.77
N GLN A 106 -0.88 -12.80 -3.11
CA GLN A 106 -1.97 -12.06 -3.74
C GLN A 106 -2.57 -11.06 -2.74
N LEU A 107 -2.75 -9.83 -3.19
CA LEU A 107 -3.34 -8.75 -2.38
C LEU A 107 -4.86 -8.69 -2.59
N TYR A 108 -5.26 -8.10 -3.68
CA TYR A 108 -6.65 -7.82 -4.01
C TYR A 108 -6.86 -7.85 -5.52
N THR A 109 -8.13 -7.98 -5.92
CA THR A 109 -8.54 -7.87 -7.32
C THR A 109 -9.41 -6.63 -7.47
N PHE A 110 -8.97 -5.69 -8.30
CA PHE A 110 -9.69 -4.46 -8.61
C PHE A 110 -10.41 -4.62 -9.95
N ALA A 111 -11.70 -4.26 -9.98
CA ALA A 111 -12.55 -4.40 -11.16
C ALA A 111 -13.48 -3.18 -11.32
N ASP A 112 -13.04 -2.01 -10.86
CA ASP A 112 -13.86 -0.79 -10.86
C ASP A 112 -13.99 -0.21 -12.27
N ARG A 113 -15.19 -0.25 -12.82
CA ARG A 113 -15.50 0.25 -14.17
C ARG A 113 -15.12 1.71 -14.37
N GLU A 114 -15.36 2.54 -13.36
CA GLU A 114 -15.20 3.99 -13.45
C GLU A 114 -13.73 4.42 -13.54
N ARG A 115 -12.82 3.62 -12.99
CA ARG A 115 -11.37 3.86 -13.03
C ARG A 115 -10.68 3.22 -14.24
N SER A 116 -11.37 2.29 -14.94
CA SER A 116 -10.84 1.55 -16.09
C SER A 116 -11.31 2.10 -17.45
N GLN A 117 -12.12 3.16 -17.49
CA GLN A 117 -12.80 3.63 -18.70
C GLN A 117 -11.90 4.23 -19.78
N GLN A 118 -10.62 4.49 -19.48
CA GLN A 118 -9.72 5.12 -20.47
C GLN A 118 -9.49 4.30 -21.75
N LEU A 119 -9.81 3.01 -21.76
CA LEU A 119 -9.56 2.12 -22.91
C LEU A 119 -10.82 1.52 -23.54
N GLY A 120 -12.04 1.87 -23.09
CA GLY A 120 -13.28 1.26 -23.60
C GLY A 120 -13.41 -0.25 -23.32
N MET A 121 -12.50 -0.85 -22.56
CA MET A 121 -12.49 -2.25 -22.14
C MET A 121 -12.57 -2.36 -20.63
N HIS A 122 -13.16 -3.44 -20.12
CA HIS A 122 -13.13 -3.74 -18.70
C HIS A 122 -11.79 -4.38 -18.33
N VAL A 123 -11.01 -3.72 -17.51
CA VAL A 123 -9.74 -4.25 -17.00
C VAL A 123 -9.93 -4.74 -15.57
N ILE A 124 -9.56 -5.98 -15.31
CA ILE A 124 -9.47 -6.56 -13.98
C ILE A 124 -8.00 -6.58 -13.58
N SER A 125 -7.63 -5.83 -12.55
CA SER A 125 -6.26 -5.80 -12.04
C SER A 125 -6.12 -6.75 -10.84
N ILE A 126 -5.34 -7.82 -11.01
CA ILE A 126 -5.02 -8.78 -9.95
C ILE A 126 -3.66 -8.39 -9.37
N SER A 127 -3.65 -7.90 -8.14
CA SER A 127 -2.45 -7.35 -7.51
C SER A 127 -1.76 -8.34 -6.58
N TYR A 128 -0.44 -8.24 -6.53
CA TYR A 128 0.44 -9.06 -5.71
C TYR A 128 1.43 -8.21 -4.94
N LEU A 129 1.75 -8.62 -3.71
CA LEU A 129 2.87 -8.11 -2.93
C LEU A 129 4.04 -9.08 -3.07
N ALA A 130 5.21 -8.56 -3.38
CA ALA A 130 6.44 -9.31 -3.37
C ALA A 130 7.52 -8.57 -2.58
N LEU A 131 8.31 -9.33 -1.82
CA LEU A 131 9.43 -8.82 -1.04
C LEU A 131 10.72 -9.31 -1.67
N THR A 132 11.67 -8.40 -1.83
CA THR A 132 12.98 -8.70 -2.41
C THR A 132 14.05 -7.80 -1.80
N GLN A 133 15.30 -8.09 -2.12
CA GLN A 133 16.40 -7.17 -1.83
C GLN A 133 16.73 -6.41 -3.12
N GLU A 134 17.07 -5.14 -3.01
CA GLU A 134 17.61 -4.37 -4.13
C GLU A 134 18.99 -4.94 -4.43
N LEU A 135 19.13 -5.67 -5.56
CA LEU A 135 20.40 -6.27 -5.96
C LEU A 135 21.32 -5.17 -6.50
N ASP A 136 22.42 -4.97 -5.82
CA ASP A 136 23.48 -4.07 -6.27
C ASP A 136 24.54 -4.89 -7.04
N GLU A 137 24.24 -5.23 -8.30
CA GLU A 137 25.19 -5.95 -9.15
C GLU A 137 26.36 -5.06 -9.64
N THR A 138 26.23 -3.73 -9.52
CA THR A 138 27.22 -2.80 -10.11
C THR A 138 27.56 -1.59 -9.24
N GLY A 139 27.02 -1.45 -8.03
CA GLY A 139 27.20 -0.25 -7.19
C GLY A 139 26.48 0.99 -7.72
N ALA A 140 25.68 0.87 -8.77
CA ALA A 140 24.87 1.96 -9.31
C ALA A 140 23.41 1.78 -8.88
N ALA A 141 22.77 2.87 -8.43
CA ALA A 141 21.35 2.88 -8.14
C ALA A 141 20.55 2.41 -9.37
N GLN A 142 19.91 1.26 -9.27
CA GLN A 142 19.15 0.69 -10.38
C GLN A 142 17.99 1.61 -10.76
N PRO A 143 17.78 1.90 -12.05
CA PRO A 143 16.67 2.70 -12.50
C PRO A 143 15.34 1.97 -12.17
N GLY A 144 14.40 2.71 -11.57
CA GLY A 144 13.08 2.17 -11.27
C GLY A 144 12.74 2.09 -9.78
N TRP A 145 13.69 1.91 -8.90
CA TRP A 145 13.45 1.95 -7.47
C TRP A 145 13.18 3.36 -6.96
N LYS A 146 12.07 3.54 -6.26
CA LYS A 146 11.62 4.82 -5.69
C LYS A 146 11.26 4.64 -4.23
N ASP A 147 11.47 5.69 -3.43
CA ASP A 147 10.93 5.76 -2.09
C ASP A 147 9.40 5.75 -2.15
N TRP A 148 8.75 4.88 -1.38
CA TRP A 148 7.30 4.79 -1.40
C TRP A 148 6.62 5.99 -0.73
N TYR A 149 7.31 6.69 0.22
CA TYR A 149 6.81 7.92 0.82
C TYR A 149 6.75 9.09 -0.16
N ARG A 150 7.43 9.01 -1.28
CA ARG A 150 7.24 9.93 -2.40
C ARG A 150 5.78 9.96 -2.88
N TYR A 151 5.08 8.83 -2.78
CA TYR A 151 3.68 8.71 -3.20
C TYR A 151 2.71 9.03 -2.08
N PHE A 152 3.10 8.80 -0.83
CA PHE A 152 2.29 8.99 0.38
C PHE A 152 3.10 9.73 1.44
N PRO A 153 3.41 11.03 1.26
CA PRO A 153 4.27 11.77 2.20
C PRO A 153 3.65 11.92 3.60
N TRP A 154 2.36 11.70 3.77
CA TRP A 154 1.66 11.69 5.06
C TRP A 154 1.79 10.38 5.83
N GLU A 155 2.40 9.34 5.24
CA GLU A 155 2.57 8.03 5.86
C GLU A 155 3.89 7.86 6.62
N ASP A 156 4.81 8.82 6.53
CA ASP A 156 6.12 8.76 7.20
C ASP A 156 6.10 9.53 8.53
N TRP A 157 5.85 8.80 9.60
CA TRP A 157 5.81 9.34 10.97
C TRP A 157 7.08 9.03 11.76
N ARG A 158 8.18 8.68 11.12
CA ARG A 158 9.44 8.34 11.81
C ARG A 158 9.99 9.52 12.59
N ASP A 159 9.80 10.73 12.07
CA ASP A 159 10.21 11.99 12.70
C ASP A 159 9.03 12.74 13.37
N GLY A 160 7.92 12.05 13.65
CA GLY A 160 6.70 12.63 14.18
C GLY A 160 5.63 12.84 13.10
N MET A 161 4.57 13.57 13.46
CA MET A 161 3.45 13.83 12.52
C MET A 161 3.92 14.66 11.32
N PRO A 162 3.73 14.18 10.08
CA PRO A 162 4.07 14.95 8.89
C PRO A 162 3.29 16.27 8.82
N ALA A 163 3.99 17.38 8.60
CA ALA A 163 3.39 18.72 8.55
C ALA A 163 2.25 18.82 7.51
N VAL A 164 2.34 18.06 6.42
CA VAL A 164 1.31 18.00 5.38
C VAL A 164 -0.08 17.62 5.91
N ILE A 165 -0.16 16.87 7.00
CA ILE A 165 -1.45 16.49 7.59
C ILE A 165 -2.15 17.72 8.18
N ALA A 166 -1.45 18.49 9.02
CA ALA A 166 -2.02 19.68 9.63
C ALA A 166 -2.18 20.85 8.65
N GLU A 167 -1.21 21.02 7.72
CA GLU A 167 -1.15 22.18 6.84
C GLU A 167 -2.03 22.07 5.59
N ARG A 168 -2.28 20.85 5.10
CA ARG A 168 -2.95 20.64 3.82
C ARG A 168 -4.12 19.65 3.91
N ILE A 169 -3.93 18.47 4.53
CA ILE A 169 -4.94 17.41 4.52
C ILE A 169 -6.12 17.77 5.41
N ALA A 170 -5.88 18.15 6.67
CA ALA A 170 -6.96 18.46 7.59
C ALA A 170 -7.82 19.64 7.09
N PRO A 171 -7.27 20.77 6.60
CA PRO A 171 -8.07 21.83 5.97
C PRO A 171 -8.89 21.32 4.78
N ALA A 172 -8.29 20.57 3.85
CA ALA A 172 -8.99 20.06 2.67
C ALA A 172 -10.14 19.12 3.02
N LEU A 173 -9.97 18.26 4.05
CA LEU A 173 -11.03 17.37 4.53
C LEU A 173 -12.10 18.10 5.33
N THR A 174 -11.76 19.22 6.01
CA THR A 174 -12.73 20.12 6.62
C THR A 174 -13.63 20.72 5.55
N ASP A 175 -13.05 21.33 4.52
CA ASP A 175 -13.79 21.91 3.40
C ASP A 175 -14.67 20.86 2.70
N TRP A 176 -14.13 19.66 2.45
CA TRP A 176 -14.90 18.55 1.86
C TRP A 176 -16.09 18.13 2.73
N SER A 177 -15.93 18.11 4.05
CA SER A 177 -17.00 17.76 4.98
C SER A 177 -18.04 18.86 5.07
N GLU A 178 -17.64 20.13 5.08
CA GLU A 178 -18.54 21.27 5.10
C GLU A 178 -19.41 21.39 3.84
N ASN A 179 -18.90 20.95 2.70
CA ASN A 179 -19.62 20.88 1.44
C ASN A 179 -20.56 19.66 1.31
N ALA A 180 -20.86 18.96 2.42
CA ALA A 180 -21.84 17.89 2.42
C ALA A 180 -23.28 18.42 2.27
N SER A 181 -24.20 17.56 1.77
CA SER A 181 -25.60 17.92 1.47
C SER A 181 -26.40 18.37 2.70
N ASP A 182 -26.05 17.86 3.87
CA ASP A 182 -26.74 18.13 5.12
C ASP A 182 -25.83 17.94 6.34
N SER A 183 -26.34 18.26 7.53
CA SER A 183 -25.57 18.19 8.77
C SER A 183 -25.18 16.78 9.18
N VAL A 184 -25.98 15.77 8.84
CA VAL A 184 -25.70 14.36 9.16
C VAL A 184 -24.54 13.87 8.28
N ALA A 185 -24.62 14.13 6.99
CA ALA A 185 -23.55 13.81 6.04
C ALA A 185 -22.24 14.54 6.39
N ARG A 186 -22.32 15.82 6.80
CA ARG A 186 -21.16 16.59 7.28
C ARG A 186 -20.49 15.91 8.46
N SER A 187 -21.26 15.57 9.49
CA SER A 187 -20.74 14.91 10.68
C SER A 187 -20.13 13.55 10.35
N ALA A 188 -20.76 12.75 9.48
CA ALA A 188 -20.26 11.46 9.06
C ALA A 188 -18.95 11.57 8.26
N ARG A 189 -18.85 12.55 7.34
CA ARG A 189 -17.62 12.82 6.58
C ARG A 189 -16.46 13.21 7.50
N TRP A 190 -16.70 14.15 8.42
CA TRP A 190 -15.67 14.58 9.35
C TRP A 190 -15.22 13.45 10.28
N GLN A 191 -16.16 12.71 10.88
CA GLN A 191 -15.83 11.57 11.72
C GLN A 191 -14.98 10.53 10.98
N ARG A 192 -15.31 10.23 9.71
CA ARG A 192 -14.50 9.34 8.87
C ARG A 192 -13.11 9.90 8.63
N ALA A 193 -12.98 11.20 8.37
CA ALA A 193 -11.71 11.88 8.20
C ALA A 193 -10.87 11.81 9.48
N ALA A 194 -11.46 12.15 10.62
CA ALA A 194 -10.79 12.16 11.91
C ALA A 194 -10.28 10.79 12.32
N VAL A 195 -11.11 9.74 12.22
CA VAL A 195 -10.69 8.34 12.50
C VAL A 195 -9.58 7.89 11.56
N THR A 196 -9.67 8.24 10.27
CA THR A 196 -8.76 7.75 9.23
C THR A 196 -7.39 8.41 9.31
N PHE A 197 -7.33 9.69 9.67
CA PHE A 197 -6.09 10.46 9.78
C PHE A 197 -5.60 10.67 11.22
N GLY A 198 -6.28 10.10 12.23
CA GLY A 198 -5.90 10.30 13.64
C GLY A 198 -6.01 11.77 14.06
N LEU A 199 -7.10 12.45 13.66
CA LEU A 199 -7.38 13.84 14.06
C LEU A 199 -8.27 13.86 15.30
N ASP A 200 -8.37 15.02 15.94
CA ASP A 200 -9.10 15.23 17.19
C ASP A 200 -8.60 14.27 18.30
N GLU A 201 -9.48 13.43 18.86
CA GLU A 201 -9.14 12.45 19.90
C GLU A 201 -8.69 11.07 19.35
N TYR A 202 -8.66 10.88 18.02
CA TYR A 202 -8.33 9.59 17.42
C TYR A 202 -6.82 9.41 17.26
N GLU A 203 -6.35 8.20 17.52
CA GLU A 203 -4.95 7.83 17.32
C GLU A 203 -4.66 7.47 15.85
N TRP A 204 -3.44 7.77 15.41
CA TRP A 204 -2.95 7.31 14.12
C TRP A 204 -2.84 5.79 14.06
N ASN A 205 -3.44 5.20 13.02
CA ASN A 205 -3.31 3.78 12.73
C ASN A 205 -2.57 3.58 11.40
N GLU A 206 -1.37 3.03 11.49
CA GLU A 206 -0.49 2.81 10.33
C GLU A 206 -1.05 1.84 9.29
N GLU A 207 -2.05 1.03 9.63
CA GLU A 207 -2.67 0.07 8.69
C GLU A 207 -3.72 0.70 7.77
N LEU A 208 -4.18 1.93 8.06
CA LEU A 208 -5.25 2.60 7.30
C LEU A 208 -4.77 3.31 6.02
N VAL A 209 -3.67 2.88 5.41
CA VAL A 209 -3.09 3.52 4.21
C VAL A 209 -4.08 3.57 3.05
N LEU A 210 -4.76 2.44 2.76
CA LEU A 210 -5.74 2.38 1.70
C LEU A 210 -6.94 3.29 1.99
N GLN A 211 -7.46 3.26 3.21
CA GLN A 211 -8.60 4.08 3.62
C GLN A 211 -8.29 5.58 3.51
N ARG A 212 -7.06 5.99 3.85
CA ARG A 212 -6.59 7.37 3.66
C ARG A 212 -6.57 7.76 2.19
N TYR A 213 -5.98 6.92 1.35
CA TYR A 213 -5.94 7.18 -0.09
C TYR A 213 -7.35 7.25 -0.70
N GLU A 214 -8.24 6.32 -0.36
CA GLU A 214 -9.64 6.32 -0.84
C GLU A 214 -10.39 7.57 -0.40
N LEU A 215 -10.20 8.00 0.86
CA LEU A 215 -10.81 9.22 1.36
C LEU A 215 -10.33 10.47 0.60
N LEU A 216 -9.02 10.57 0.36
CA LEU A 216 -8.44 11.69 -0.41
C LEU A 216 -8.88 11.66 -1.88
N PHE A 217 -9.06 10.48 -2.45
CA PHE A 217 -9.61 10.32 -3.79
C PHE A 217 -11.08 10.80 -3.85
N GLU A 218 -11.91 10.38 -2.90
CA GLU A 218 -13.32 10.81 -2.79
C GLU A 218 -13.44 12.32 -2.55
N ALA A 219 -12.53 12.90 -1.76
CA ALA A 219 -12.47 14.33 -1.54
C ALA A 219 -11.89 15.12 -2.74
N CYS A 220 -11.53 14.46 -3.84
CA CYS A 220 -10.95 15.05 -5.05
C CYS A 220 -9.66 15.86 -4.82
N VAL A 221 -8.85 15.50 -3.81
CA VAL A 221 -7.60 16.21 -3.46
C VAL A 221 -6.34 15.49 -3.93
N VAL A 222 -6.48 14.41 -4.68
CA VAL A 222 -5.38 13.69 -5.33
C VAL A 222 -5.54 13.73 -6.86
N PRO A 223 -4.43 13.77 -7.63
CA PRO A 223 -4.48 13.92 -9.09
C PRO A 223 -5.33 12.85 -9.78
N GLU A 224 -5.28 11.61 -9.28
CA GLU A 224 -5.98 10.47 -9.87
C GLU A 224 -7.51 10.61 -9.86
N ALA A 225 -8.06 11.45 -8.96
CA ALA A 225 -9.49 11.71 -8.90
C ALA A 225 -10.01 12.55 -10.09
N TRP A 226 -9.12 13.26 -10.79
CA TRP A 226 -9.47 14.15 -11.89
C TRP A 226 -9.34 13.51 -13.27
N GLY A 227 -8.78 12.30 -13.36
CA GLY A 227 -8.52 11.61 -14.61
C GLY A 227 -7.40 12.26 -15.43
N GLU A 228 -7.10 11.69 -16.60
CA GLU A 228 -6.20 12.29 -17.59
C GLU A 228 -7.02 13.18 -18.55
N GLY A 229 -7.68 14.20 -18.04
CA GLY A 229 -8.50 15.12 -18.82
C GLY A 229 -7.73 16.36 -19.30
N ASP A 230 -8.20 16.94 -20.39
CA ASP A 230 -7.60 18.04 -21.15
C ASP A 230 -7.10 19.22 -20.31
N GLY A 231 -5.90 19.66 -20.66
CA GLY A 231 -4.94 20.50 -19.94
C GLY A 231 -5.33 21.92 -19.48
N GLU A 232 -6.54 22.45 -19.63
CA GLU A 232 -6.87 23.82 -19.21
C GLU A 232 -7.66 23.91 -17.90
N SER A 233 -8.48 22.91 -17.59
CA SER A 233 -9.15 22.77 -16.28
C SER A 233 -8.18 22.35 -15.15
N SER A 234 -7.06 21.73 -15.51
CA SER A 234 -6.09 21.13 -14.61
C SER A 234 -5.20 22.12 -13.84
N ALA A 235 -5.00 23.34 -14.33
CA ALA A 235 -4.08 24.29 -13.68
C ALA A 235 -4.64 24.92 -12.40
N SER A 236 -5.94 25.18 -12.33
CA SER A 236 -6.62 25.65 -11.11
C SER A 236 -6.78 24.51 -10.09
N ALA A 237 -7.10 23.31 -10.58
CA ALA A 237 -7.18 22.11 -9.77
C ALA A 237 -5.80 21.70 -9.18
N ALA A 238 -4.72 21.86 -9.95
CA ALA A 238 -3.37 21.53 -9.51
C ALA A 238 -2.92 22.29 -8.26
N ALA A 239 -3.40 23.52 -8.04
CA ALA A 239 -3.07 24.31 -6.84
C ALA A 239 -3.70 23.76 -5.55
N SER A 240 -4.81 23.02 -5.67
CA SER A 240 -5.55 22.44 -4.54
C SER A 240 -5.11 21.00 -4.23
N LEU A 241 -4.31 20.37 -5.10
CA LEU A 241 -3.89 19.00 -4.91
C LEU A 241 -2.89 18.84 -3.77
N LEU A 242 -3.03 17.72 -3.06
CA LEU A 242 -2.08 17.35 -2.01
C LEU A 242 -0.73 16.93 -2.61
N PRO A 243 0.37 17.14 -1.86
CA PRO A 243 1.67 16.64 -2.28
C PRO A 243 1.69 15.11 -2.34
N GLY A 244 2.52 14.59 -3.22
CA GLY A 244 2.69 13.17 -3.48
C GLY A 244 2.72 12.90 -4.99
N ALA A 245 3.59 12.00 -5.41
CA ALA A 245 3.69 11.64 -6.82
C ALA A 245 2.46 10.85 -7.26
N ALA A 246 1.88 11.24 -8.39
CA ALA A 246 0.79 10.49 -9.00
C ALA A 246 1.28 9.22 -9.69
N MET A 247 0.39 8.24 -9.79
CA MET A 247 0.57 7.04 -10.61
C MET A 247 -0.55 6.90 -11.64
N SER A 248 -0.26 6.24 -12.75
CA SER A 248 -1.23 5.94 -13.79
C SER A 248 -2.24 4.90 -13.30
N ASN A 249 -3.47 5.01 -13.75
CA ASN A 249 -4.55 4.07 -13.41
C ASN A 249 -4.71 3.87 -11.88
N ASP A 250 -5.05 2.68 -11.45
CA ASP A 250 -5.20 2.30 -10.04
C ASP A 250 -3.85 1.96 -9.33
N HIS A 251 -2.71 2.23 -9.95
CA HIS A 251 -1.42 1.77 -9.41
C HIS A 251 -1.10 2.36 -8.03
N ARG A 252 -1.46 3.62 -7.76
CA ARG A 252 -1.29 4.21 -6.42
C ARG A 252 -2.22 3.60 -5.39
N ARG A 253 -3.45 3.26 -5.77
CA ARG A 253 -4.40 2.51 -4.94
C ARG A 253 -3.89 1.11 -4.61
N ILE A 254 -3.35 0.41 -5.62
CA ILE A 254 -2.72 -0.90 -5.46
C ILE A 254 -1.51 -0.82 -4.53
N LEU A 255 -0.68 0.22 -4.67
CA LEU A 255 0.44 0.47 -3.77
C LEU A 255 -0.02 0.71 -2.32
N ALA A 256 -1.06 1.54 -2.12
CA ALA A 256 -1.65 1.77 -0.79
C ALA A 256 -2.15 0.46 -0.15
N THR A 257 -2.77 -0.42 -0.95
CA THR A 257 -3.20 -1.76 -0.52
C THR A 257 -2.01 -2.63 -0.10
N GLY A 258 -0.93 -2.60 -0.88
CA GLY A 258 0.31 -3.33 -0.57
C GLY A 258 0.96 -2.85 0.72
N MET A 259 1.05 -1.53 0.92
CA MET A 259 1.57 -0.92 2.14
C MET A 259 0.73 -1.30 3.37
N ALA A 260 -0.60 -1.16 3.30
CA ALA A 260 -1.50 -1.52 4.38
C ALA A 260 -1.35 -3.01 4.76
N ARG A 261 -1.32 -3.89 3.75
CA ARG A 261 -1.15 -5.33 3.95
C ARG A 261 0.20 -5.67 4.57
N LEU A 262 1.29 -5.05 4.11
CA LEU A 262 2.62 -5.28 4.64
C LEU A 262 2.73 -4.80 6.10
N ARG A 263 2.23 -3.61 6.41
CA ARG A 263 2.20 -3.05 7.77
C ARG A 263 1.42 -3.93 8.74
N ALA A 264 0.26 -4.42 8.34
CA ALA A 264 -0.49 -5.38 9.15
C ALA A 264 0.29 -6.69 9.33
N LYS A 265 0.94 -7.18 8.27
CA LYS A 265 1.61 -8.48 8.28
C LYS A 265 2.87 -8.51 9.13
N ILE A 266 3.70 -7.45 9.11
CA ILE A 266 4.94 -7.41 9.91
C ILE A 266 4.70 -7.50 11.42
N LYS A 267 3.49 -7.17 11.90
CA LYS A 267 3.10 -7.30 13.31
C LYS A 267 2.94 -8.75 13.76
N TYR A 268 2.50 -9.62 12.85
CA TYR A 268 2.10 -10.98 13.19
C TYR A 268 2.96 -12.07 12.53
N ARG A 269 3.69 -11.73 11.48
CA ARG A 269 4.53 -12.67 10.71
C ARG A 269 5.92 -12.10 10.49
N PRO A 270 6.95 -12.93 10.54
CA PRO A 270 8.34 -12.50 10.37
C PRO A 270 8.72 -12.28 8.90
N VAL A 271 7.82 -11.73 8.08
CA VAL A 271 8.06 -11.49 6.64
C VAL A 271 9.13 -10.44 6.38
N VAL A 272 9.45 -9.59 7.36
CA VAL A 272 10.51 -8.60 7.28
C VAL A 272 11.88 -9.23 6.98
N PHE A 273 12.11 -10.47 7.36
CA PHE A 273 13.39 -11.15 7.11
C PHE A 273 13.64 -11.48 5.64
N GLU A 274 12.61 -11.48 4.79
CA GLU A 274 12.78 -11.58 3.33
C GLU A 274 13.46 -10.34 2.72
N LEU A 275 13.46 -9.23 3.46
CA LEU A 275 14.10 -7.97 3.08
C LEU A 275 15.51 -7.81 3.67
N MET A 276 15.90 -8.72 4.58
CA MET A 276 17.17 -8.65 5.28
C MET A 276 18.25 -9.46 4.55
N PRO A 277 19.51 -9.03 4.61
CA PRO A 277 20.63 -9.90 4.22
C PRO A 277 20.69 -11.14 5.12
N GLU A 278 21.46 -12.14 4.74
CA GLU A 278 21.59 -13.38 5.49
C GLU A 278 22.11 -13.14 6.92
N GLU A 279 23.02 -12.19 7.06
CA GLU A 279 23.54 -11.72 8.35
C GLU A 279 23.29 -10.22 8.50
N PHE A 280 22.75 -9.81 9.63
CA PHE A 280 22.36 -8.43 9.92
C PHE A 280 22.53 -8.07 11.39
N SER A 281 22.68 -6.79 11.70
CA SER A 281 22.60 -6.28 13.07
C SER A 281 21.16 -6.04 13.50
N LEU A 282 20.86 -6.08 14.81
CA LEU A 282 19.52 -5.73 15.32
C LEU A 282 19.14 -4.28 15.00
N LEU A 283 20.11 -3.39 14.80
CA LEU A 283 19.86 -2.02 14.37
C LEU A 283 19.33 -1.98 12.93
N GLN A 284 19.95 -2.71 12.01
CA GLN A 284 19.46 -2.81 10.63
C GLN A 284 18.05 -3.39 10.59
N LEU A 285 17.76 -4.45 11.37
CA LEU A 285 16.43 -5.01 11.47
C LEU A 285 15.42 -3.98 12.01
N GLN A 286 15.77 -3.24 13.07
CA GLN A 286 14.94 -2.18 13.62
C GLN A 286 14.63 -1.10 12.57
N GLN A 287 15.67 -0.59 11.89
CA GLN A 287 15.52 0.42 10.85
C GLN A 287 14.65 -0.07 9.68
N THR A 288 14.77 -1.34 9.29
CA THR A 288 13.91 -1.95 8.28
C THR A 288 12.44 -1.96 8.73
N VAL A 289 12.17 -2.36 9.97
CA VAL A 289 10.80 -2.35 10.51
C VAL A 289 10.26 -0.93 10.63
N GLU A 290 11.05 0.03 11.11
CA GLU A 290 10.68 1.45 11.22
C GLU A 290 10.37 2.05 9.83
N ALA A 291 11.21 1.73 8.83
CA ALA A 291 11.03 2.16 7.46
C ALA A 291 9.67 1.71 6.89
N LEU A 292 9.30 0.44 7.09
CA LEU A 292 8.03 -0.11 6.61
C LEU A 292 6.83 0.38 7.41
N ALA A 293 6.97 0.43 8.74
CA ALA A 293 5.89 0.87 9.63
C ALA A 293 5.61 2.38 9.52
N GLY A 294 6.59 3.16 9.08
CA GLY A 294 6.51 4.61 9.04
C GLY A 294 6.53 5.26 10.42
N ARG A 295 7.10 4.60 11.43
CA ARG A 295 7.17 5.12 12.80
C ARG A 295 8.43 4.67 13.51
N GLY A 296 8.97 5.50 14.37
CA GLY A 296 10.10 5.15 15.22
C GLY A 296 9.73 4.11 16.29
N LEU A 297 10.64 3.23 16.61
CA LEU A 297 10.49 2.20 17.62
C LEU A 297 11.48 2.42 18.76
N HIS A 298 11.02 2.22 19.99
CA HIS A 298 11.92 2.32 21.14
C HIS A 298 12.91 1.15 21.15
N LYS A 299 14.20 1.46 21.01
CA LYS A 299 15.30 0.49 20.80
C LYS A 299 15.32 -0.68 21.81
N GLN A 300 15.13 -0.37 23.12
CA GLN A 300 15.16 -1.40 24.14
C GLN A 300 13.95 -2.35 24.07
N ASN A 301 12.76 -1.78 23.81
CA ASN A 301 11.53 -2.58 23.67
C ASN A 301 11.61 -3.48 22.44
N PHE A 302 12.11 -2.95 21.33
CA PHE A 302 12.31 -3.73 20.10
C PHE A 302 13.24 -4.91 20.32
N ARG A 303 14.42 -4.68 20.92
CA ARG A 303 15.40 -5.74 21.21
C ARG A 303 14.81 -6.81 22.11
N ARG A 304 14.18 -6.40 23.23
CA ARG A 304 13.52 -7.33 24.16
C ARG A 304 12.47 -8.19 23.45
N LEU A 305 11.68 -7.60 22.55
CA LEU A 305 10.64 -8.33 21.80
C LEU A 305 11.27 -9.37 20.86
N ILE A 306 12.30 -9.01 20.11
CA ILE A 306 13.00 -9.91 19.18
C ILE A 306 13.64 -11.09 19.93
N GLU A 307 14.29 -10.83 21.07
CA GLU A 307 14.90 -11.85 21.93
C GLU A 307 13.84 -12.80 22.50
N GLN A 308 12.74 -12.27 23.04
CA GLN A 308 11.62 -13.08 23.58
C GLN A 308 10.97 -13.97 22.52
N GLN A 309 10.88 -13.50 21.29
CA GLN A 309 10.31 -14.27 20.19
C GLN A 309 11.27 -15.33 19.62
N SER A 310 12.55 -15.32 20.01
CA SER A 310 13.57 -16.24 19.50
C SER A 310 13.63 -16.34 17.97
N LEU A 311 13.37 -15.23 17.28
CA LEU A 311 13.32 -15.17 15.83
C LEU A 311 14.70 -15.17 15.18
N VAL A 312 15.73 -14.75 15.93
CA VAL A 312 17.09 -14.60 15.47
C VAL A 312 18.06 -15.37 16.36
N GLU A 313 19.20 -15.75 15.79
CA GLU A 313 20.34 -16.35 16.52
C GLU A 313 21.61 -15.57 16.22
N GLU A 314 22.52 -15.46 17.22
CA GLU A 314 23.82 -14.83 17.04
C GLU A 314 24.71 -15.70 16.13
N THR A 315 25.39 -15.09 15.16
CA THR A 315 26.33 -15.81 14.29
C THR A 315 27.72 -15.93 14.90
N GLY A 316 27.98 -15.24 16.01
CA GLY A 316 29.32 -15.11 16.60
C GLY A 316 30.19 -14.08 15.91
N GLN A 317 29.73 -13.48 14.84
CA GLN A 317 30.45 -12.44 14.11
C GLN A 317 30.04 -11.03 14.58
N VAL A 318 30.90 -10.06 14.30
CA VAL A 318 30.67 -8.65 14.56
C VAL A 318 31.00 -7.82 13.32
N THR A 319 30.21 -6.76 13.09
CA THR A 319 30.55 -5.85 12.00
C THR A 319 31.64 -4.87 12.44
N ALA A 320 32.63 -4.65 11.58
CA ALA A 320 33.69 -3.67 11.75
C ALA A 320 33.33 -2.32 11.08
N VAL A 321 32.15 -2.15 10.55
CA VAL A 321 31.80 -1.01 9.68
C VAL A 321 31.38 0.21 10.51
N GLY A 322 32.18 1.29 10.41
CA GLY A 322 31.88 2.63 10.90
C GLY A 322 32.62 3.05 12.18
N ALA A 323 32.59 4.33 12.49
CA ALA A 323 33.22 4.96 13.65
C ALA A 323 32.57 4.61 15.01
N GLY A 324 31.76 3.53 15.07
CA GLY A 324 31.01 3.10 16.24
C GLY A 324 31.52 1.80 16.87
N ARG A 325 30.94 1.42 18.02
CA ARG A 325 31.21 0.12 18.68
C ARG A 325 30.80 -1.02 17.74
N PRO A 326 31.62 -2.08 17.54
CA PRO A 326 31.26 -3.26 16.75
C PRO A 326 29.90 -3.83 17.15
N ALA A 327 29.04 -4.09 16.17
CA ALA A 327 27.71 -4.64 16.40
C ALA A 327 27.72 -6.15 16.15
N LYS A 328 27.08 -6.92 17.04
CA LYS A 328 26.86 -8.36 16.84
C LYS A 328 26.00 -8.59 15.62
N LEU A 329 26.35 -9.63 14.83
CA LEU A 329 25.56 -10.11 13.71
C LEU A 329 24.65 -11.26 14.13
N TYR A 330 23.47 -11.25 13.53
CA TYR A 330 22.40 -12.20 13.74
C TYR A 330 21.95 -12.74 12.39
N ARG A 331 21.36 -13.92 12.39
CA ARG A 331 20.63 -14.49 11.26
C ARG A 331 19.22 -14.93 11.67
N PHE A 332 18.33 -15.00 10.71
CA PHE A 332 16.96 -15.44 10.93
C PHE A 332 16.90 -16.96 11.14
N ARG A 333 16.22 -17.39 12.20
CA ARG A 333 15.96 -18.82 12.49
C ARG A 333 14.77 -19.33 11.68
N ARG A 334 15.01 -19.82 10.47
CA ARG A 334 13.95 -20.34 9.59
C ARG A 334 13.11 -21.43 10.23
N ASN A 335 13.69 -22.27 11.09
CA ASN A 335 13.00 -23.35 11.78
C ASN A 335 11.92 -22.87 12.75
N VAL A 336 11.98 -21.64 13.25
CA VAL A 336 10.95 -21.05 14.11
C VAL A 336 9.57 -21.06 13.45
N MET A 337 9.50 -20.89 12.14
CA MET A 337 8.23 -20.94 11.39
C MET A 337 7.62 -22.34 11.44
N LEU A 338 8.44 -23.38 11.29
CA LEU A 338 8.03 -24.78 11.41
C LEU A 338 7.64 -25.11 12.86
N GLU A 339 8.47 -24.68 13.82
CA GLU A 339 8.21 -24.88 15.25
C GLU A 339 6.87 -24.25 15.67
N ARG A 340 6.58 -23.03 15.20
CA ARG A 340 5.29 -22.34 15.46
C ARG A 340 4.12 -22.99 14.74
N ALA A 341 4.30 -23.48 13.52
CA ALA A 341 3.28 -24.20 12.78
C ALA A 341 2.92 -25.52 13.47
N ILE A 342 3.91 -26.24 14.01
CA ILE A 342 3.75 -27.50 14.74
C ILE A 342 3.15 -27.25 16.14
N ALA A 343 3.61 -26.21 16.84
CA ALA A 343 3.09 -25.87 18.17
C ALA A 343 1.63 -25.41 18.16
N GLY A 344 1.10 -25.06 16.98
CA GLY A 344 -0.22 -24.46 16.80
C GLY A 344 -0.31 -23.09 17.47
N ASN A 345 -1.03 -22.16 16.88
CA ASN A 345 -1.55 -21.03 17.63
C ASN A 345 -2.54 -21.63 18.64
N LYS A 346 -2.15 -21.69 19.90
CA LYS A 346 -3.08 -22.05 20.98
C LYS A 346 -4.08 -20.90 21.15
N LEU A 347 -5.02 -20.77 20.24
CA LEU A 347 -6.30 -20.20 20.59
C LEU A 347 -6.88 -21.14 21.65
N PRO A 348 -7.37 -20.64 22.80
CA PRO A 348 -8.10 -21.45 23.75
C PRO A 348 -9.44 -21.83 23.10
N LEU A 349 -9.42 -22.88 22.29
CA LEU A 349 -10.63 -23.57 21.90
C LEU A 349 -11.17 -24.16 23.21
N ALA A 350 -12.31 -23.63 23.68
CA ALA A 350 -12.97 -24.13 24.84
C ALA A 350 -13.10 -25.67 24.70
N ARG A 351 -12.51 -26.43 25.62
CA ARG A 351 -12.74 -27.86 25.71
C ARG A 351 -14.23 -28.02 26.01
N SER A 352 -14.99 -28.54 25.06
CA SER A 352 -16.32 -29.08 25.33
C SER A 352 -16.17 -30.19 26.38
N HIS A 353 -16.71 -29.96 27.55
CA HIS A 353 -16.94 -30.98 28.57
C HIS A 353 -18.06 -31.90 28.13
#